data_f99bf262cc79d2117b46480422f046ec
#
_entry.id   f99bf262cc79d2117b46480422f046ec
#
_cell.length_a   1.000
_cell.length_b   1.000
_cell.length_c   1.000
_cell.angle_alpha   90.00
_cell.angle_beta   90.00
_cell.angle_gamma   90.00
#
_symmetry.space_group_name_H-M   'P 1'
#
loop_
_entity.id
_entity.type
_entity.pdbx_description
1 polymer ?
#
loop_
_entity_poly.entity_id
_entity_poly.type
_entity_poly.pdbx_seq_one_letter_code
_entity_poly.pdbx_strand_id
1 'polypeptide(L)' 'IRKIYISEPIAGVIEGTATLQIGERVRSLSLRFEGVDKRWLCTEMIII' A
#
# COMPACT_ATOMS: atom_id res chain seq x y z
N ILE A 1 3.73 0.58 13.06
CA ILE A 1 4.33 0.42 11.73
C ILE A 1 5.80 0.15 11.89
N ARG A 2 6.24 -0.96 11.35
CA ARG A 2 7.64 -1.37 11.44
C ARG A 2 8.44 -1.04 10.20
N LYS A 3 7.79 -1.11 9.03
CA LYS A 3 8.50 -0.96 7.77
C LYS A 3 7.51 -0.55 6.68
N ILE A 4 7.92 0.38 5.83
CA ILE A 4 7.09 0.85 4.71
C ILE A 4 7.94 0.84 3.45
N TYR A 5 7.37 0.29 2.38
CA TYR A 5 7.93 0.36 1.04
C TYR A 5 6.90 1.01 0.12
N ILE A 6 7.37 1.91 -0.72
CA ILE A 6 6.53 2.57 -1.70
C ILE A 6 7.25 2.49 -3.04
N SER A 7 6.53 2.13 -4.08
CA SER A 7 7.08 2.07 -5.44
C SER A 7 6.06 2.59 -6.45
N GLU A 8 6.56 3.01 -7.60
CA GLU A 8 5.72 3.41 -8.73
C GLU A 8 6.13 2.54 -9.92
N PRO A 9 5.55 1.33 -10.05
CA PRO A 9 5.96 0.39 -11.10
C PRO A 9 5.72 0.92 -12.51
N ILE A 10 4.67 1.69 -12.70
CA ILE A 10 4.41 2.40 -13.94
C ILE A 10 3.83 3.77 -13.61
N ALA A 11 3.94 4.71 -14.54
CA ALA A 11 3.41 6.05 -14.32
C ALA A 11 1.93 6.00 -13.99
N GLY A 12 1.52 6.68 -12.93
CA GLY A 12 0.13 6.74 -12.51
C GLY A 12 -0.31 5.59 -11.62
N VAL A 13 0.59 4.69 -11.22
CA VAL A 13 0.28 3.59 -10.30
C VAL A 13 1.29 3.60 -9.17
N ILE A 14 0.81 3.69 -7.95
CA ILE A 14 1.66 3.63 -6.75
C ILE A 14 1.26 2.40 -5.94
N GLU A 15 2.26 1.62 -5.56
CA GLU A 15 2.07 0.47 -4.67
C GLU A 15 2.82 0.69 -3.38
N GLY A 16 2.16 0.39 -2.27
CA GLY A 16 2.75 0.51 -0.96
C GLY A 16 2.55 -0.76 -0.15
N THR A 17 3.56 -1.10 0.62
CA THR A 17 3.49 -2.24 1.54
C THR A 17 3.98 -1.77 2.90
N ALA A 18 3.22 -2.07 3.93
CA ALA A 18 3.58 -1.74 5.30
C ALA A 18 3.56 -2.99 6.17
N THR A 19 4.53 -3.10 7.05
CA THR A 19 4.53 -4.14 8.06
C THR A 19 4.06 -3.52 9.36
N LEU A 20 3.01 -4.09 9.92
CA LEU A 20 2.37 -3.62 11.14
C LEU A 20 2.58 -4.62 12.25
N GLN A 21 2.82 -4.13 13.45
CA GLN A 21 2.82 -4.97 14.64
C GLN A 21 1.63 -4.59 15.51
N ILE A 22 0.77 -5.56 15.79
CA ILE A 22 -0.41 -5.39 16.63
C ILE A 22 -0.30 -6.39 17.77
N GLY A 23 0.06 -5.92 18.97
CA GLY A 23 0.36 -6.81 20.06
C GLY A 23 1.57 -7.69 19.73
N GLU A 24 1.39 -9.00 19.77
CA GLU A 24 2.43 -9.97 19.43
C GLU A 24 2.37 -10.43 17.99
N ARG A 25 1.43 -9.91 17.21
CA ARG A 25 1.24 -10.34 15.83
C ARG A 25 1.82 -9.32 14.86
N VAL A 26 2.40 -9.84 13.78
CA VAL A 26 2.90 -9.03 12.68
C VAL A 26 1.97 -9.24 11.49
N ARG A 27 1.51 -8.14 10.89
CA ARG A 27 0.61 -8.15 9.75
C ARG A 27 1.23 -7.35 8.61
N SER A 28 0.91 -7.74 7.40
CA SER A 28 1.29 -6.98 6.21
C SER A 28 0.06 -6.31 5.61
N LEU A 29 0.24 -5.06 5.22
CA LEU A 29 -0.78 -4.29 4.52
C LEU A 29 -0.23 -3.92 3.15
N SER A 30 -0.96 -4.26 2.09
CA SER A 30 -0.62 -3.87 0.74
C SER A 30 -1.69 -2.97 0.19
N LEU A 31 -1.27 -1.88 -0.43
CA LEU A 31 -2.16 -0.89 -1.03
C LEU A 31 -1.73 -0.62 -2.46
N ARG A 32 -2.70 -0.39 -3.31
CA ARG A 32 -2.45 0.06 -4.68
C ARG A 32 -3.32 1.28 -4.96
N PHE A 33 -2.69 2.32 -5.47
CA PHE A 33 -3.35 3.55 -5.88
C PHE A 33 -3.15 3.76 -7.36
N GLU A 34 -4.19 4.19 -8.04
CA GLU A 34 -4.12 4.53 -9.45
C GLU A 34 -4.61 5.94 -9.66
N GLY A 35 -3.90 6.69 -10.51
CA GLY A 35 -4.28 8.05 -10.86
C GLY A 35 -5.37 8.02 -11.94
N VAL A 36 -6.53 8.58 -11.64
CA VAL A 36 -7.66 8.67 -12.55
C VAL A 36 -8.22 10.07 -12.44
N ASP A 37 -8.34 10.78 -13.58
CA ASP A 37 -8.92 12.12 -13.62
C ASP A 37 -8.32 13.06 -12.57
N LYS A 38 -7.00 13.11 -12.50
CA LYS A 38 -6.24 13.95 -11.56
C LYS A 38 -6.50 13.63 -10.09
N ARG A 39 -6.97 12.42 -9.79
CA ARG A 39 -7.19 11.93 -8.43
C ARG A 39 -6.49 10.60 -8.24
N TRP A 40 -6.11 10.33 -7.01
CA TRP A 40 -5.59 9.04 -6.62
C TRP A 40 -6.72 8.21 -6.02
N LEU A 41 -6.92 7.01 -6.56
CA LEU A 41 -7.90 6.07 -6.05
C LEU A 41 -7.19 4.85 -5.50
N CYS A 42 -7.60 4.42 -4.32
CA CYS A 42 -7.14 3.16 -3.77
C CYS A 42 -7.91 2.04 -4.47
N THR A 43 -7.24 1.29 -5.32
CA THR A 43 -7.88 0.24 -6.12
C THR A 43 -7.70 -1.15 -5.52
N GLU A 44 -6.81 -1.30 -4.56
CA GLU A 44 -6.60 -2.58 -3.90
C GLU A 44 -6.08 -2.37 -2.48
N MET A 45 -6.60 -3.15 -1.55
CA MET A 45 -6.13 -3.17 -0.17
C MET A 45 -6.19 -4.62 0.33
N ILE A 46 -5.04 -5.12 0.77
CA ILE A 46 -4.93 -6.49 1.28
C ILE A 46 -4.24 -6.45 2.63
N ILE A 47 -4.82 -7.09 3.60
CA ILE A 47 -4.23 -7.27 4.93
C ILE A 47 -4.07 -8.76 5.16
N ILE A 48 -2.84 -9.13 5.46
CA ILE A 48 -2.52 -10.53 5.72
C ILE A 48 -2.10 -10.72 7.17
#